data_5293784ab58fe39721d9a1f9b771c436
#
_entry.id   5293784ab58fe39721d9a1f9b771c436
#
_cell.length_a   1.000
_cell.length_b   1.000
_cell.length_c   1.000
_cell.angle_alpha   90.00
_cell.angle_beta   90.00
_cell.angle_gamma   90.00
#
_symmetry.space_group_name_H-M   'P 1'
#
loop_
_entity.id
_entity.type
_entity.pdbx_description
1 polymer ?
#
loop_
_entity_poly.entity_id
_entity_poly.type
_entity_poly.pdbx_seq_one_letter_code
_entity_poly.pdbx_strand_id
1 'polypeptide(L)'
;MVRAASPTSRSCTTFPLRRTELRFPRVSVVVLIMSLGGATHAFTADGPPHADSAFSPKGADSCLACHSDPGVTGIFRTKHARPDDAHGPFGHGGLQCEACHGPGGAHVKAGGGPLAGMVDFGAKAVTPTVKQNAQCLGCHQSNAAHDWPTSAHAASDVACASCHSLHTPKDPVQTASTQITVCTTCHQAQRIDLDKPSHHPLREGKMACTSCHSPHGSTGPAQLVKNTVTETCTTCHTEFRGPFLWEHQPVAEDCSNCHAPHGSAQPALLKLRTPFLCQTCHEGAGHPSIANTPKALPGGMPSAFLLNGGCTNCHSQIHGSNHPSGRALMR
;
A
#
# COMPACT_ATOMS: atom_id res chain seq x y z
N MET A 1 -59.81 33.23 -12.52
CA MET A 1 -59.17 34.11 -13.50
C MET A 1 -57.89 34.61 -12.93
N VAL A 2 -56.77 33.99 -13.23
CA VAL A 2 -55.42 34.56 -13.05
C VAL A 2 -54.59 34.11 -14.25
N ARG A 3 -54.03 35.06 -14.96
CA ARG A 3 -53.36 34.94 -16.25
C ARG A 3 -51.97 34.29 -16.08
N ALA A 4 -51.64 33.36 -16.96
CA ALA A 4 -50.31 32.85 -17.18
C ALA A 4 -49.40 33.91 -17.87
N ALA A 5 -48.19 34.11 -17.37
CA ALA A 5 -47.14 34.90 -18.02
C ALA A 5 -46.11 33.92 -18.66
N SER A 6 -45.90 34.15 -19.97
CA SER A 6 -44.90 33.44 -20.79
C SER A 6 -43.49 33.96 -20.51
N PRO A 7 -42.42 33.13 -20.56
CA PRO A 7 -41.06 33.56 -20.46
C PRO A 7 -40.55 34.03 -21.83
N THR A 8 -39.93 35.20 -21.85
CA THR A 8 -39.25 35.84 -22.98
C THR A 8 -37.95 35.13 -23.32
N SER A 9 -37.80 34.83 -24.61
CA SER A 9 -36.56 34.35 -25.25
C SER A 9 -35.43 35.35 -25.13
N ARG A 10 -34.27 34.96 -24.59
CA ARG A 10 -33.03 35.76 -24.71
C ARG A 10 -32.18 35.20 -25.84
N SER A 11 -31.91 36.09 -26.81
CA SER A 11 -31.05 35.90 -27.96
C SER A 11 -29.59 35.62 -27.55
N CYS A 12 -28.98 34.57 -28.11
CA CYS A 12 -27.54 34.37 -28.12
C CYS A 12 -26.86 35.34 -29.06
N THR A 13 -26.06 36.26 -28.55
CA THR A 13 -25.11 37.05 -29.30
C THR A 13 -23.82 36.29 -29.51
N THR A 14 -23.53 35.98 -30.76
CA THR A 14 -22.26 35.39 -31.23
C THR A 14 -21.13 36.41 -31.13
N PHE A 15 -20.11 36.11 -30.36
CA PHE A 15 -18.82 36.85 -30.36
C PHE A 15 -17.91 36.29 -31.45
N PRO A 16 -17.26 37.15 -32.28
CA PRO A 16 -16.29 36.71 -33.28
C PRO A 16 -14.94 36.38 -32.60
N LEU A 17 -14.44 35.16 -32.83
CA LEU A 17 -13.10 34.75 -32.49
C LEU A 17 -12.07 35.50 -33.37
N ARG A 18 -11.32 36.42 -32.80
CA ARG A 18 -10.11 36.99 -33.41
C ARG A 18 -9.01 35.90 -33.38
N ARG A 19 -8.62 35.44 -34.57
CA ARG A 19 -7.37 34.68 -34.76
C ARG A 19 -6.21 35.63 -34.61
N THR A 20 -5.45 35.51 -33.52
CA THR A 20 -4.12 36.09 -33.40
C THR A 20 -3.11 35.09 -33.92
N GLU A 21 -2.52 35.37 -35.07
CA GLU A 21 -1.38 34.60 -35.60
C GLU A 21 -0.15 34.91 -34.74
N LEU A 22 0.29 33.95 -33.95
CA LEU A 22 1.58 33.97 -33.25
C LEU A 22 2.68 33.59 -34.24
N ARG A 23 3.40 34.60 -34.74
CA ARG A 23 4.66 34.40 -35.47
C ARG A 23 5.74 34.00 -34.47
N PHE A 24 6.18 32.75 -34.54
CA PHE A 24 7.38 32.30 -33.84
C PHE A 24 8.64 32.70 -34.61
N PRO A 25 9.64 33.31 -33.96
CA PRO A 25 10.93 33.55 -34.59
C PRO A 25 11.65 32.24 -34.84
N ARG A 26 12.19 32.05 -36.03
CA ARG A 26 13.07 30.93 -36.40
C ARG A 26 14.34 31.04 -35.56
N VAL A 27 14.46 30.21 -34.53
CA VAL A 27 15.72 29.99 -33.82
C VAL A 27 16.51 28.96 -34.62
N SER A 28 17.60 29.39 -35.23
CA SER A 28 18.57 28.51 -35.87
C SER A 28 19.31 27.77 -34.75
N VAL A 29 19.01 26.48 -34.58
CA VAL A 29 19.76 25.59 -33.68
C VAL A 29 21.05 25.20 -34.40
N VAL A 30 22.16 25.81 -33.99
CA VAL A 30 23.50 25.35 -34.33
C VAL A 30 23.76 24.10 -33.51
N VAL A 31 23.72 22.93 -34.12
CA VAL A 31 24.10 21.66 -33.48
C VAL A 31 25.62 21.61 -33.42
N LEU A 32 26.16 21.91 -32.25
CA LEU A 32 27.57 21.70 -31.95
C LEU A 32 27.74 20.22 -31.56
N ILE A 33 28.20 19.40 -32.49
CA ILE A 33 28.55 18.00 -32.21
C ILE A 33 29.84 18.01 -31.41
N MET A 34 29.69 17.94 -30.08
CA MET A 34 30.79 17.55 -29.21
C MET A 34 30.93 16.04 -29.25
N SER A 35 31.97 15.56 -29.88
CA SER A 35 32.42 14.18 -29.80
C SER A 35 32.90 13.88 -28.36
N LEU A 36 32.00 13.38 -27.51
CA LEU A 36 32.38 12.76 -26.24
C LEU A 36 33.06 11.43 -26.57
N GLY A 37 34.37 11.44 -26.48
CA GLY A 37 35.16 10.20 -26.42
C GLY A 37 34.71 9.40 -25.22
N GLY A 38 33.93 8.34 -25.46
CA GLY A 38 33.53 7.36 -24.44
C GLY A 38 34.78 6.61 -23.96
N ALA A 39 35.29 6.97 -22.80
CA ALA A 39 36.18 6.09 -22.06
C ALA A 39 35.32 4.95 -21.52
N THR A 40 35.29 3.83 -22.24
CA THR A 40 34.79 2.56 -21.74
C THR A 40 35.77 2.11 -20.66
N HIS A 41 35.42 2.38 -19.37
CA HIS A 41 36.09 1.71 -18.28
C HIS A 41 35.69 0.25 -18.32
N ALA A 42 36.54 -0.57 -18.95
CA ALA A 42 36.45 -2.01 -18.78
C ALA A 42 36.76 -2.28 -17.28
N PHE A 43 35.74 -2.76 -16.55
CA PHE A 43 35.96 -3.37 -15.26
C PHE A 43 36.78 -4.64 -15.49
N THR A 44 38.08 -4.54 -15.29
CA THR A 44 38.96 -5.70 -15.14
C THR A 44 38.64 -6.32 -13.79
N ALA A 45 38.14 -7.54 -13.80
CA ALA A 45 37.95 -8.39 -12.63
C ALA A 45 39.36 -8.92 -12.19
N ASP A 46 40.16 -8.04 -11.66
CA ASP A 46 41.42 -8.44 -11.02
C ASP A 46 41.26 -8.37 -9.51
N GLY A 47 41.40 -9.54 -8.89
CA GLY A 47 41.68 -9.89 -7.51
C GLY A 47 41.15 -9.04 -6.34
N PRO A 48 41.13 -9.53 -5.11
CA PRO A 48 40.60 -8.76 -3.99
C PRO A 48 41.45 -7.48 -3.74
N PRO A 49 40.83 -6.30 -3.66
CA PRO A 49 41.52 -5.03 -3.44
C PRO A 49 41.85 -4.86 -1.95
N HIS A 50 42.97 -5.34 -1.45
CA HIS A 50 43.09 -5.50 0.00
C HIS A 50 44.33 -4.94 0.70
N ALA A 51 45.19 -4.13 0.06
CA ALA A 51 46.34 -3.54 0.77
C ALA A 51 46.09 -2.12 1.30
N ASP A 52 45.25 -1.29 0.64
CA ASP A 52 44.96 0.10 1.06
C ASP A 52 43.44 0.41 1.03
N SER A 53 42.56 -0.60 1.11
CA SER A 53 41.14 -0.39 1.02
C SER A 53 40.54 0.04 2.36
N ALA A 54 39.51 0.88 2.29
CA ALA A 54 38.66 1.21 3.44
C ALA A 54 37.94 -0.03 4.01
N PHE A 55 37.93 -1.15 3.28
CA PHE A 55 37.31 -2.42 3.65
C PHE A 55 38.18 -3.28 4.54
N SER A 56 37.56 -4.20 5.28
CA SER A 56 38.21 -5.13 6.18
C SER A 56 39.06 -6.17 5.41
N PRO A 57 40.24 -6.57 5.92
CA PRO A 57 41.18 -7.40 5.15
C PRO A 57 40.75 -8.86 4.96
N LYS A 58 39.80 -9.37 5.76
CA LYS A 58 39.33 -10.75 5.73
C LYS A 58 37.80 -10.85 5.55
N GLY A 59 37.14 -9.79 5.06
CA GLY A 59 35.68 -9.74 4.89
C GLY A 59 34.97 -10.07 6.20
N ALA A 60 33.96 -10.96 6.13
CA ALA A 60 33.17 -11.34 7.29
C ALA A 60 33.92 -11.89 8.46
N ASP A 61 35.05 -12.59 8.23
CA ASP A 61 35.89 -13.16 9.30
C ASP A 61 36.47 -12.08 10.22
N SER A 62 36.74 -10.89 9.67
CA SER A 62 37.17 -9.74 10.47
C SER A 62 36.08 -9.27 11.44
N CYS A 63 34.83 -9.32 11.02
CA CYS A 63 33.67 -8.91 11.81
C CYS A 63 33.32 -9.95 12.88
N LEU A 64 33.34 -11.24 12.49
CA LEU A 64 32.95 -12.37 13.33
C LEU A 64 33.92 -12.60 14.50
N ALA A 65 35.10 -12.08 14.45
CA ALA A 65 36.06 -12.11 15.58
C ALA A 65 35.48 -11.43 16.85
N CYS A 66 34.57 -10.47 16.67
CA CYS A 66 33.88 -9.74 17.76
C CYS A 66 32.37 -9.91 17.73
N HIS A 67 31.77 -10.05 16.55
CA HIS A 67 30.31 -10.10 16.34
C HIS A 67 29.84 -11.54 16.02
N SER A 68 29.92 -12.44 17.00
CA SER A 68 29.62 -13.87 16.82
C SER A 68 28.26 -14.31 17.43
N ASP A 69 27.49 -13.38 17.99
CA ASP A 69 26.22 -13.73 18.62
C ASP A 69 25.17 -14.20 17.58
N PRO A 70 24.16 -14.99 18.01
CA PRO A 70 23.15 -15.54 17.10
C PRO A 70 22.33 -14.49 16.33
N GLY A 71 22.18 -13.29 16.89
CA GLY A 71 21.48 -12.17 16.25
C GLY A 71 22.25 -11.67 15.02
N VAL A 72 23.58 -11.76 15.02
CA VAL A 72 24.43 -11.40 13.88
C VAL A 72 24.59 -12.57 12.91
N THR A 73 24.96 -13.74 13.43
CA THR A 73 25.25 -14.93 12.60
C THR A 73 24.03 -15.51 11.92
N GLY A 74 22.83 -15.08 12.32
CA GLY A 74 21.57 -15.43 11.66
C GLY A 74 21.54 -15.09 10.16
N ILE A 75 22.31 -14.12 9.70
CA ILE A 75 22.45 -13.75 8.27
C ILE A 75 22.85 -14.95 7.41
N PHE A 76 23.73 -15.85 7.92
CA PHE A 76 24.21 -17.01 7.16
C PHE A 76 23.13 -18.05 6.84
N ARG A 77 21.94 -17.91 7.41
CA ARG A 77 20.78 -18.76 7.12
C ARG A 77 19.77 -18.06 6.21
N THR A 78 20.13 -16.93 5.62
CA THR A 78 19.27 -16.14 4.74
C THR A 78 19.68 -16.25 3.30
N LYS A 79 18.82 -15.77 2.39
CA LYS A 79 19.14 -15.70 0.96
C LYS A 79 20.30 -14.76 0.65
N HIS A 80 20.52 -13.71 1.47
CA HIS A 80 21.59 -12.76 1.26
C HIS A 80 22.99 -13.36 1.46
N ALA A 81 23.10 -14.44 2.24
CA ALA A 81 24.40 -15.11 2.51
C ALA A 81 24.67 -16.30 1.59
N ARG A 82 23.97 -16.42 0.46
CA ARG A 82 24.20 -17.51 -0.50
C ARG A 82 25.47 -17.27 -1.30
N PRO A 83 26.45 -18.16 -1.24
CA PRO A 83 27.73 -18.00 -1.98
C PRO A 83 27.58 -18.26 -3.48
N ASP A 84 26.52 -18.96 -3.89
CA ASP A 84 26.18 -19.30 -5.28
C ASP A 84 25.39 -18.18 -5.99
N ASP A 85 24.99 -17.13 -5.30
CA ASP A 85 24.33 -15.97 -5.88
C ASP A 85 25.36 -14.91 -6.26
N ALA A 86 25.69 -14.83 -7.54
CA ALA A 86 26.69 -13.88 -8.08
C ALA A 86 26.31 -12.40 -7.85
N HIS A 87 25.04 -12.10 -7.59
CA HIS A 87 24.52 -10.76 -7.30
C HIS A 87 24.30 -10.53 -5.81
N GLY A 88 24.46 -11.56 -4.99
CA GLY A 88 24.28 -11.50 -3.54
C GLY A 88 25.50 -10.94 -2.80
N PRO A 89 25.30 -10.36 -1.61
CA PRO A 89 26.38 -9.80 -0.80
C PRO A 89 27.51 -10.80 -0.49
N PHE A 90 27.19 -12.07 -0.37
CA PHE A 90 28.11 -13.17 -0.04
C PHE A 90 28.51 -14.02 -1.27
N GLY A 91 28.10 -13.61 -2.47
CA GLY A 91 28.55 -14.23 -3.71
C GLY A 91 30.02 -14.01 -3.98
N HIS A 92 30.54 -14.65 -5.03
CA HIS A 92 31.94 -14.53 -5.40
C HIS A 92 32.34 -13.06 -5.64
N GLY A 93 33.32 -12.56 -4.89
CA GLY A 93 33.74 -11.16 -4.95
C GLY A 93 32.85 -10.17 -4.21
N GLY A 94 31.78 -10.64 -3.52
CA GLY A 94 30.89 -9.81 -2.73
C GLY A 94 31.54 -9.25 -1.46
N LEU A 95 31.04 -8.09 -1.02
CA LEU A 95 31.58 -7.39 0.16
C LEU A 95 31.03 -7.94 1.48
N GLN A 96 30.20 -8.98 1.45
CA GLN A 96 29.67 -9.68 2.62
C GLN A 96 28.95 -8.72 3.60
N CYS A 97 29.36 -8.65 4.86
CA CYS A 97 28.80 -7.73 5.85
C CYS A 97 28.88 -6.26 5.39
N GLU A 98 29.99 -5.92 4.75
CA GLU A 98 30.29 -4.55 4.30
C GLU A 98 29.46 -4.12 3.07
N ALA A 99 28.78 -5.06 2.39
CA ALA A 99 27.83 -4.73 1.33
C ALA A 99 26.64 -3.92 1.86
N CYS A 100 26.27 -4.12 3.11
CA CYS A 100 25.17 -3.42 3.78
C CYS A 100 25.67 -2.40 4.79
N HIS A 101 26.69 -2.77 5.57
CA HIS A 101 27.21 -1.93 6.65
C HIS A 101 28.27 -0.92 6.20
N GLY A 102 28.71 -0.98 4.93
CA GLY A 102 29.76 -0.11 4.42
C GLY A 102 31.19 -0.51 4.93
N PRO A 103 32.20 0.24 4.54
CA PRO A 103 33.61 -0.10 4.78
C PRO A 103 33.95 -0.10 6.26
N GLY A 104 34.32 -1.26 6.80
CA GLY A 104 34.63 -1.49 8.21
C GLY A 104 36.13 -1.53 8.56
N GLY A 105 37.03 -1.32 7.61
CA GLY A 105 38.48 -1.45 7.84
C GLY A 105 39.00 -0.58 8.98
N ALA A 106 38.57 0.66 9.09
CA ALA A 106 38.90 1.56 10.17
C ALA A 106 38.39 1.08 11.53
N HIS A 107 37.14 0.60 11.57
CA HIS A 107 36.48 0.04 12.75
C HIS A 107 37.22 -1.20 13.27
N VAL A 108 37.59 -2.13 12.38
CA VAL A 108 38.35 -3.34 12.70
C VAL A 108 39.76 -2.98 13.21
N LYS A 109 40.44 -2.05 12.54
CA LYS A 109 41.77 -1.58 12.93
C LYS A 109 41.78 -0.91 14.32
N ALA A 110 40.71 -0.20 14.66
CA ALA A 110 40.56 0.42 15.97
C ALA A 110 40.15 -0.57 17.09
N GLY A 111 39.87 -1.82 16.77
CA GLY A 111 39.39 -2.83 17.72
C GLY A 111 37.97 -2.57 18.17
N GLY A 112 37.14 -1.94 17.33
CA GLY A 112 35.77 -1.53 17.64
C GLY A 112 35.63 -0.02 17.86
N GLY A 113 34.54 0.42 18.51
CA GLY A 113 34.25 1.82 18.77
C GLY A 113 33.33 2.48 17.75
N PRO A 114 33.44 3.80 17.54
CA PRO A 114 32.52 4.52 16.65
C PRO A 114 32.46 3.93 15.24
N LEU A 115 31.26 3.91 14.63
CA LEU A 115 31.01 3.38 13.29
C LEU A 115 31.51 4.32 12.17
N ALA A 116 32.78 4.72 12.21
CA ALA A 116 33.37 5.67 11.27
C ALA A 116 33.13 5.22 9.80
N GLY A 117 32.18 5.88 9.11
CA GLY A 117 31.85 5.56 7.73
C GLY A 117 30.91 4.35 7.53
N MET A 118 30.65 3.59 8.56
CA MET A 118 29.72 2.45 8.52
C MET A 118 28.26 2.89 8.72
N VAL A 119 27.35 2.02 8.33
CA VAL A 119 25.90 2.19 8.45
C VAL A 119 25.38 1.23 9.52
N ASP A 120 24.69 1.76 10.51
CA ASP A 120 23.91 0.98 11.47
C ASP A 120 22.42 0.98 11.10
N PHE A 121 21.71 -0.05 11.55
CA PHE A 121 20.32 -0.29 11.24
C PHE A 121 19.50 -0.57 12.51
N GLY A 122 18.20 -0.28 12.43
CA GLY A 122 17.24 -0.58 13.47
C GLY A 122 16.81 0.65 14.28
N ALA A 123 15.99 0.42 15.31
CA ALA A 123 15.29 1.49 16.05
C ALA A 123 16.23 2.46 16.81
N LYS A 124 17.47 2.07 17.05
CA LYS A 124 18.47 2.89 17.75
C LYS A 124 19.59 3.34 16.81
N ALA A 125 19.44 3.14 15.50
CA ALA A 125 20.43 3.55 14.53
C ALA A 125 20.66 5.07 14.58
N VAL A 126 21.91 5.46 14.51
CA VAL A 126 22.33 6.87 14.39
C VAL A 126 22.49 7.30 12.94
N THR A 127 22.58 6.34 12.03
CA THR A 127 22.64 6.60 10.60
C THR A 127 21.28 7.12 10.09
N PRO A 128 21.26 8.26 9.37
CA PRO A 128 20.02 8.77 8.77
C PRO A 128 19.35 7.73 7.86
N THR A 129 18.02 7.66 7.90
CA THR A 129 17.19 6.69 7.16
C THR A 129 17.52 6.64 5.67
N VAL A 130 17.74 7.81 5.06
CA VAL A 130 18.10 7.88 3.64
C VAL A 130 19.39 7.10 3.33
N LYS A 131 20.36 7.12 4.24
CA LYS A 131 21.62 6.35 4.08
C LYS A 131 21.40 4.86 4.35
N GLN A 132 20.57 4.52 5.35
CA GLN A 132 20.21 3.12 5.59
C GLN A 132 19.50 2.52 4.36
N ASN A 133 18.49 3.22 3.82
CA ASN A 133 17.71 2.77 2.66
C ASN A 133 18.55 2.69 1.38
N ALA A 134 19.52 3.58 1.21
CA ALA A 134 20.43 3.57 0.05
C ALA A 134 21.22 2.25 -0.07
N GLN A 135 21.57 1.61 1.06
CA GLN A 135 22.27 0.31 1.03
C GLN A 135 21.40 -0.78 0.41
N CYS A 136 20.12 -0.80 0.74
CA CYS A 136 19.16 -1.76 0.19
C CYS A 136 18.84 -1.45 -1.28
N LEU A 137 18.55 -0.18 -1.57
CA LEU A 137 18.18 0.29 -2.91
C LEU A 137 19.32 0.22 -3.92
N GLY A 138 20.57 0.08 -3.48
CA GLY A 138 21.69 -0.21 -4.37
C GLY A 138 21.51 -1.48 -5.21
N CYS A 139 20.79 -2.47 -4.67
CA CYS A 139 20.45 -3.73 -5.35
C CYS A 139 18.93 -3.88 -5.60
N HIS A 140 18.09 -3.45 -4.68
CA HIS A 140 16.62 -3.58 -4.75
C HIS A 140 15.99 -2.40 -5.47
N GLN A 141 16.19 -2.29 -6.80
CA GLN A 141 15.67 -1.20 -7.64
C GLN A 141 14.45 -1.63 -8.48
N SER A 142 14.14 -2.92 -8.51
CA SER A 142 13.09 -3.49 -9.35
C SER A 142 11.98 -4.15 -8.52
N ASN A 143 10.91 -4.57 -9.19
CA ASN A 143 9.79 -5.27 -8.58
C ASN A 143 9.13 -4.44 -7.44
N ALA A 144 8.91 -5.06 -6.30
CA ALA A 144 8.19 -4.45 -5.16
C ALA A 144 8.85 -3.18 -4.60
N ALA A 145 10.16 -2.98 -4.77
CA ALA A 145 10.87 -1.80 -4.29
C ALA A 145 10.88 -0.63 -5.29
N HIS A 146 10.42 -0.86 -6.53
CA HIS A 146 10.42 0.16 -7.59
C HIS A 146 9.64 1.42 -7.19
N ASP A 147 8.49 1.25 -6.58
CA ASP A 147 7.61 2.37 -6.21
C ASP A 147 7.96 2.99 -4.84
N TRP A 148 8.99 2.48 -4.16
CA TRP A 148 9.38 2.94 -2.83
C TRP A 148 9.56 4.46 -2.74
N PRO A 149 10.24 5.15 -3.67
CA PRO A 149 10.47 6.59 -3.54
C PRO A 149 9.19 7.44 -3.48
N THR A 150 8.09 6.92 -4.01
CA THR A 150 6.77 7.59 -4.03
C THR A 150 5.83 7.09 -2.95
N SER A 151 6.26 6.13 -2.13
CA SER A 151 5.43 5.53 -1.09
C SER A 151 5.22 6.47 0.10
N ALA A 152 4.10 6.29 0.79
CA ALA A 152 3.82 7.01 2.04
C ALA A 152 4.86 6.68 3.13
N HIS A 153 5.42 5.47 3.14
CA HIS A 153 6.46 5.08 4.08
C HIS A 153 7.78 5.81 3.81
N ALA A 154 8.19 5.93 2.55
CA ALA A 154 9.37 6.73 2.20
C ALA A 154 9.19 8.21 2.54
N ALA A 155 8.01 8.77 2.25
CA ALA A 155 7.67 10.15 2.61
C ALA A 155 7.63 10.40 4.13
N SER A 156 7.41 9.34 4.91
CA SER A 156 7.42 9.36 6.38
C SER A 156 8.76 8.96 7.00
N ASP A 157 9.84 8.95 6.21
CA ASP A 157 11.20 8.62 6.64
C ASP A 157 11.33 7.24 7.31
N VAL A 158 10.60 6.23 6.79
CA VAL A 158 10.65 4.86 7.32
C VAL A 158 11.85 4.12 6.74
N ALA A 159 12.66 3.50 7.60
CA ALA A 159 13.77 2.66 7.16
C ALA A 159 13.28 1.27 6.71
N CYS A 160 13.91 0.71 5.68
CA CYS A 160 13.65 -0.68 5.26
C CYS A 160 13.79 -1.65 6.44
N ALA A 161 14.82 -1.43 7.27
CA ALA A 161 15.11 -2.21 8.48
C ALA A 161 14.08 -2.04 9.61
N SER A 162 13.14 -1.09 9.51
CA SER A 162 12.04 -0.96 10.47
C SER A 162 11.00 -2.08 10.30
N CYS A 163 10.95 -2.70 9.12
CA CYS A 163 10.04 -3.79 8.81
C CYS A 163 10.79 -5.10 8.53
N HIS A 164 11.92 -5.01 7.82
CA HIS A 164 12.71 -6.16 7.39
C HIS A 164 13.82 -6.53 8.38
N SER A 165 13.87 -7.81 8.73
CA SER A 165 14.89 -8.40 9.63
C SER A 165 15.79 -9.33 8.82
N LEU A 166 16.96 -8.83 8.39
CA LEU A 166 17.85 -9.59 7.50
C LEU A 166 18.72 -10.61 8.19
N HIS A 167 18.94 -10.48 9.51
CA HIS A 167 19.72 -11.43 10.31
C HIS A 167 18.87 -12.58 10.86
N THR A 168 17.66 -12.79 10.34
CA THR A 168 16.79 -13.89 10.74
C THR A 168 16.48 -14.79 9.54
N PRO A 169 16.40 -16.12 9.71
CA PRO A 169 16.12 -17.06 8.61
C PRO A 169 14.77 -16.83 7.95
N LYS A 170 13.82 -16.30 8.73
CA LYS A 170 12.46 -15.95 8.28
C LYS A 170 12.19 -14.51 8.71
N ASP A 171 12.11 -13.64 7.72
CA ASP A 171 11.75 -12.25 7.95
C ASP A 171 10.27 -12.17 8.38
N PRO A 172 9.96 -11.64 9.59
CA PRO A 172 8.59 -11.62 10.11
C PRO A 172 7.60 -10.86 9.23
N VAL A 173 8.04 -9.82 8.52
CA VAL A 173 7.16 -9.04 7.65
C VAL A 173 6.76 -9.81 6.38
N GLN A 174 7.53 -10.81 5.97
CA GLN A 174 7.25 -11.64 4.80
C GLN A 174 6.36 -12.86 5.11
N THR A 175 6.01 -13.08 6.37
CA THR A 175 5.19 -14.21 6.80
C THR A 175 3.81 -13.72 7.21
N ALA A 176 2.74 -14.23 6.60
CA ALA A 176 1.37 -13.76 6.82
C ALA A 176 0.98 -13.75 8.32
N SER A 177 1.31 -14.79 9.05
CA SER A 177 0.97 -14.91 10.48
C SER A 177 1.71 -13.96 11.41
N THR A 178 2.88 -13.44 11.00
CA THR A 178 3.70 -12.52 11.81
C THR A 178 3.70 -11.09 11.29
N GLN A 179 3.26 -10.88 10.04
CA GLN A 179 3.22 -9.57 9.41
C GLN A 179 2.37 -8.56 10.20
N ILE A 180 1.24 -9.01 10.75
CA ILE A 180 0.36 -8.18 11.58
C ILE A 180 1.12 -7.57 12.76
N THR A 181 1.97 -8.32 13.43
CA THR A 181 2.76 -7.85 14.56
C THR A 181 3.73 -6.73 14.13
N VAL A 182 4.37 -6.89 12.97
CA VAL A 182 5.28 -5.88 12.44
C VAL A 182 4.53 -4.59 12.09
N CYS A 183 3.47 -4.70 11.29
CA CYS A 183 2.73 -3.51 10.83
C CYS A 183 2.08 -2.75 11.98
N THR A 184 1.51 -3.45 12.95
CA THR A 184 0.77 -2.84 14.05
C THR A 184 1.64 -2.27 15.17
N THR A 185 2.97 -2.32 15.07
CA THR A 185 3.85 -1.52 15.93
C THR A 185 3.61 -0.03 15.74
N CYS A 186 3.32 0.39 14.51
CA CYS A 186 3.02 1.78 14.15
C CYS A 186 1.52 1.99 13.87
N HIS A 187 0.86 1.06 13.20
CA HIS A 187 -0.56 1.15 12.81
C HIS A 187 -1.49 0.73 13.94
N GLN A 188 -1.50 1.50 15.04
CA GLN A 188 -2.24 1.17 16.28
C GLN A 188 -3.76 1.17 16.09
N ALA A 189 -4.30 2.08 15.27
CA ALA A 189 -5.73 2.16 14.99
C ALA A 189 -6.22 0.86 14.31
N GLN A 190 -5.46 0.37 13.33
CA GLN A 190 -5.77 -0.89 12.64
C GLN A 190 -5.65 -2.10 13.57
N ARG A 191 -4.71 -2.06 14.52
CA ARG A 191 -4.62 -3.08 15.56
C ARG A 191 -5.91 -3.18 16.36
N ILE A 192 -6.43 -2.04 16.83
CA ILE A 192 -7.69 -1.97 17.58
C ILE A 192 -8.86 -2.46 16.74
N ASP A 193 -8.90 -2.09 15.46
CA ASP A 193 -9.96 -2.52 14.56
C ASP A 193 -9.94 -4.05 14.34
N LEU A 194 -8.77 -4.64 14.17
CA LEU A 194 -8.61 -6.08 13.99
C LEU A 194 -8.98 -6.91 15.23
N ASP A 195 -9.10 -6.28 16.40
CA ASP A 195 -9.58 -6.92 17.62
C ASP A 195 -11.12 -6.95 17.73
N LYS A 196 -11.84 -6.26 16.83
CA LYS A 196 -13.31 -6.27 16.79
C LYS A 196 -13.86 -7.62 16.33
N PRO A 197 -15.11 -7.97 16.72
CA PRO A 197 -15.68 -9.28 16.43
C PRO A 197 -15.87 -9.60 14.95
N SER A 198 -16.04 -8.61 14.10
CA SER A 198 -16.11 -8.77 12.65
C SER A 198 -14.85 -8.18 12.02
N HIS A 199 -13.98 -9.02 11.47
CA HIS A 199 -12.72 -8.63 10.86
C HIS A 199 -12.30 -9.65 9.78
N HIS A 200 -11.41 -9.25 8.88
CA HIS A 200 -10.75 -10.19 7.98
C HIS A 200 -9.75 -11.06 8.77
N PRO A 201 -9.50 -12.31 8.36
CA PRO A 201 -8.71 -13.28 9.13
C PRO A 201 -7.20 -13.05 9.07
N LEU A 202 -6.77 -11.83 9.39
CA LEU A 202 -5.35 -11.46 9.48
C LEU A 202 -4.73 -12.02 10.77
N ARG A 203 -5.46 -11.98 11.88
CA ARG A 203 -5.02 -12.52 13.17
C ARG A 203 -4.82 -14.02 13.13
N GLU A 204 -5.62 -14.71 12.33
CA GLU A 204 -5.58 -16.14 12.09
C GLU A 204 -4.49 -16.53 11.08
N GLY A 205 -3.75 -15.56 10.55
CA GLY A 205 -2.67 -15.78 9.58
C GLY A 205 -3.13 -16.29 8.22
N LYS A 206 -4.45 -16.22 7.91
CA LYS A 206 -5.00 -16.62 6.62
C LYS A 206 -4.90 -15.53 5.56
N MET A 207 -4.74 -14.30 6.01
CA MET A 207 -4.48 -13.12 5.19
C MET A 207 -3.33 -12.32 5.79
N ALA A 208 -2.72 -11.47 4.97
CA ALA A 208 -1.69 -10.53 5.38
C ALA A 208 -2.14 -9.11 5.04
N CYS A 209 -1.55 -8.09 5.67
CA CYS A 209 -1.80 -6.69 5.32
C CYS A 209 -1.50 -6.44 3.84
N THR A 210 -0.46 -7.12 3.32
CA THR A 210 -0.06 -7.07 1.90
C THR A 210 -0.98 -7.81 0.94
N SER A 211 -2.01 -8.49 1.43
CA SER A 211 -3.08 -9.00 0.55
C SER A 211 -3.90 -7.88 -0.08
N CYS A 212 -3.94 -6.72 0.59
CA CYS A 212 -4.67 -5.53 0.13
C CYS A 212 -3.76 -4.33 -0.12
N HIS A 213 -2.65 -4.18 0.63
CA HIS A 213 -1.76 -3.03 0.59
C HIS A 213 -0.40 -3.37 -0.01
N SER A 214 0.19 -2.40 -0.73
CA SER A 214 1.59 -2.42 -1.16
C SER A 214 2.39 -1.42 -0.32
N PRO A 215 3.08 -1.86 0.74
CA PRO A 215 3.80 -0.96 1.64
C PRO A 215 4.98 -0.24 0.97
N HIS A 216 5.45 -0.74 -0.17
CA HIS A 216 6.52 -0.12 -0.95
C HIS A 216 6.02 0.92 -1.95
N GLY A 217 4.72 1.18 -2.01
CA GLY A 217 4.08 2.13 -2.91
C GLY A 217 3.14 1.47 -3.91
N SER A 218 2.16 2.22 -4.35
CA SER A 218 1.23 1.87 -5.42
C SER A 218 0.50 3.11 -5.90
N THR A 219 -0.22 2.99 -7.00
CA THR A 219 -1.10 4.04 -7.53
C THR A 219 -2.47 4.08 -6.85
N GLY A 220 -2.83 3.05 -6.10
CA GLY A 220 -4.11 2.95 -5.40
C GLY A 220 -4.19 3.82 -4.14
N PRO A 221 -5.39 4.22 -3.73
CA PRO A 221 -5.61 4.98 -2.51
C PRO A 221 -5.12 4.18 -1.29
N ALA A 222 -4.55 4.86 -0.29
CA ALA A 222 -3.97 4.22 0.90
C ALA A 222 -2.99 3.08 0.56
N GLN A 223 -2.28 3.19 -0.55
CA GLN A 223 -1.36 2.17 -1.08
C GLN A 223 -2.02 0.80 -1.30
N LEU A 224 -3.26 0.76 -1.76
CA LEU A 224 -3.91 -0.48 -2.15
C LEU A 224 -3.24 -1.09 -3.39
N VAL A 225 -3.25 -2.42 -3.48
CA VAL A 225 -2.64 -3.17 -4.61
C VAL A 225 -3.35 -2.97 -5.94
N LYS A 226 -4.56 -2.38 -5.95
CA LYS A 226 -5.32 -1.99 -7.13
C LYS A 226 -5.61 -0.51 -7.11
N ASN A 227 -6.07 0.03 -8.24
CA ASN A 227 -6.30 1.47 -8.40
C ASN A 227 -7.50 1.99 -7.61
N THR A 228 -8.43 1.12 -7.24
CA THR A 228 -9.62 1.46 -6.46
C THR A 228 -9.83 0.50 -5.29
N VAL A 229 -10.62 0.93 -4.31
CA VAL A 229 -11.07 0.07 -3.20
C VAL A 229 -11.88 -1.11 -3.75
N THR A 230 -12.85 -0.83 -4.62
CA THR A 230 -13.73 -1.85 -5.21
C THR A 230 -12.93 -2.89 -5.99
N GLU A 231 -11.98 -2.50 -6.83
CA GLU A 231 -11.09 -3.45 -7.52
C GLU A 231 -10.27 -4.31 -6.56
N THR A 232 -9.78 -3.72 -5.47
CA THR A 232 -9.03 -4.47 -4.45
C THR A 232 -9.92 -5.52 -3.77
N CYS A 233 -11.12 -5.14 -3.35
CA CYS A 233 -12.07 -6.03 -2.69
C CYS A 233 -12.52 -7.17 -3.62
N THR A 234 -12.85 -6.85 -4.87
CA THR A 234 -13.35 -7.82 -5.85
C THR A 234 -12.27 -8.74 -6.43
N THR A 235 -11.01 -8.60 -6.00
CA THR A 235 -9.99 -9.61 -6.26
C THR A 235 -10.34 -10.94 -5.60
N CYS A 236 -10.97 -10.90 -4.41
CA CYS A 236 -11.43 -12.08 -3.66
C CYS A 236 -12.96 -12.20 -3.68
N HIS A 237 -13.68 -11.07 -3.55
CA HIS A 237 -15.14 -11.00 -3.56
C HIS A 237 -15.67 -10.83 -5.00
N THR A 238 -15.35 -11.80 -5.84
CA THR A 238 -15.63 -11.76 -7.29
C THR A 238 -17.11 -11.71 -7.61
N GLU A 239 -17.97 -12.23 -6.73
CA GLU A 239 -19.42 -12.23 -6.86
C GLU A 239 -20.03 -10.83 -6.83
N PHE A 240 -19.33 -9.83 -6.28
CA PHE A 240 -19.78 -8.44 -6.22
C PHE A 240 -19.16 -7.54 -7.27
N ARG A 241 -18.42 -8.11 -8.22
CA ARG A 241 -17.66 -7.33 -9.21
C ARG A 241 -18.52 -6.59 -10.22
N GLY A 242 -19.70 -7.13 -10.54
CA GLY A 242 -20.53 -6.58 -11.63
C GLY A 242 -19.92 -6.80 -13.04
N PRO A 243 -20.37 -6.10 -14.07
CA PRO A 243 -21.53 -5.20 -14.02
C PRO A 243 -22.85 -5.96 -13.76
N PHE A 244 -23.76 -5.29 -13.06
CA PHE A 244 -25.10 -5.82 -12.82
C PHE A 244 -26.12 -5.11 -13.71
N LEU A 245 -27.21 -5.80 -14.04
CA LEU A 245 -28.34 -5.17 -14.75
C LEU A 245 -28.95 -4.00 -13.96
N TRP A 246 -28.99 -4.16 -12.63
CA TRP A 246 -29.43 -3.15 -11.68
C TRP A 246 -28.31 -2.95 -10.65
N GLU A 247 -27.59 -1.86 -10.79
CA GLU A 247 -26.51 -1.51 -9.88
C GLU A 247 -27.01 -0.67 -8.71
N HIS A 248 -26.36 -0.81 -7.56
CA HIS A 248 -26.47 0.11 -6.45
C HIS A 248 -25.24 1.03 -6.49
N GLN A 249 -25.46 2.29 -6.83
CA GLN A 249 -24.40 3.25 -7.12
C GLN A 249 -23.29 3.29 -6.04
N PRO A 250 -23.59 3.36 -4.71
CA PRO A 250 -22.55 3.37 -3.70
C PRO A 250 -21.66 2.12 -3.68
N VAL A 251 -22.17 0.98 -4.12
CA VAL A 251 -21.43 -0.29 -4.23
C VAL A 251 -20.51 -0.25 -5.44
N ALA A 252 -20.98 0.26 -6.56
CA ALA A 252 -20.15 0.42 -7.76
C ALA A 252 -19.00 1.41 -7.53
N GLU A 253 -19.21 2.43 -6.71
CA GLU A 253 -18.21 3.46 -6.41
C GLU A 253 -17.16 2.98 -5.44
N ASP A 254 -17.53 2.58 -4.23
CA ASP A 254 -16.59 2.24 -3.17
C ASP A 254 -17.23 1.35 -2.08
N CYS A 255 -16.73 0.13 -1.93
CA CYS A 255 -17.16 -0.81 -0.90
C CYS A 255 -17.03 -0.23 0.52
N SER A 256 -16.05 0.66 0.74
CA SER A 256 -15.85 1.31 2.02
C SER A 256 -16.94 2.35 2.37
N ASN A 257 -17.87 2.66 1.48
CA ASN A 257 -19.05 3.45 1.84
C ASN A 257 -19.85 2.77 2.97
N CYS A 258 -19.92 1.44 2.93
CA CYS A 258 -20.68 0.63 3.88
C CYS A 258 -19.83 -0.20 4.83
N HIS A 259 -18.66 -0.67 4.38
CA HIS A 259 -17.81 -1.61 5.12
C HIS A 259 -16.58 -0.95 5.73
N ALA A 260 -16.17 -1.44 6.90
CA ALA A 260 -14.91 -1.09 7.58
C ALA A 260 -13.94 -2.29 7.49
N PRO A 261 -13.05 -2.33 6.48
CA PRO A 261 -12.33 -3.56 6.11
C PRO A 261 -11.36 -4.08 7.17
N HIS A 262 -10.89 -3.24 8.08
CA HIS A 262 -10.00 -3.67 9.16
C HIS A 262 -10.76 -4.30 10.32
N GLY A 263 -12.00 -3.87 10.56
CA GLY A 263 -12.82 -4.45 11.61
C GLY A 263 -13.98 -3.58 12.05
N SER A 264 -15.04 -4.24 12.48
CA SER A 264 -16.27 -3.62 12.94
C SER A 264 -16.88 -4.37 14.12
N ALA A 265 -17.63 -3.65 14.95
CA ALA A 265 -18.52 -4.24 15.94
C ALA A 265 -19.78 -4.83 15.30
N GLN A 266 -20.03 -4.55 14.03
CA GLN A 266 -21.22 -5.01 13.30
C GLN A 266 -20.86 -6.20 12.41
N PRO A 267 -21.78 -7.17 12.21
CA PRO A 267 -21.58 -8.28 11.27
C PRO A 267 -21.26 -7.78 9.85
N ALA A 268 -20.60 -8.62 9.07
CA ALA A 268 -20.20 -8.33 7.70
C ALA A 268 -19.36 -7.04 7.55
N LEU A 269 -18.60 -6.67 8.57
CA LEU A 269 -17.76 -5.46 8.58
C LEU A 269 -18.55 -4.16 8.36
N LEU A 270 -19.85 -4.11 8.60
CA LEU A 270 -20.64 -2.90 8.38
C LEU A 270 -20.21 -1.77 9.33
N LYS A 271 -20.11 -0.54 8.83
CA LYS A 271 -19.81 0.65 9.64
C LYS A 271 -20.86 0.93 10.68
N LEU A 272 -22.13 0.73 10.30
CA LEU A 272 -23.31 0.86 11.15
C LEU A 272 -24.21 -0.36 10.93
N ARG A 273 -25.02 -0.68 11.92
CA ARG A 273 -26.03 -1.72 11.73
C ARG A 273 -27.15 -1.21 10.83
N THR A 274 -27.78 -2.11 10.08
CA THR A 274 -29.04 -1.82 9.43
C THR A 274 -30.15 -1.63 10.48
N PRO A 275 -31.14 -0.72 10.29
CA PRO A 275 -31.37 0.12 9.11
C PRO A 275 -30.57 1.43 9.09
N PHE A 276 -29.85 1.78 10.16
CA PHE A 276 -29.18 3.07 10.29
C PHE A 276 -28.15 3.33 9.19
N LEU A 277 -27.43 2.30 8.75
CA LEU A 277 -26.50 2.43 7.62
C LEU A 277 -27.22 2.89 6.35
N CYS A 278 -28.37 2.28 6.05
CA CYS A 278 -29.16 2.63 4.85
C CYS A 278 -29.72 4.06 4.95
N GLN A 279 -30.14 4.45 6.16
CA GLN A 279 -30.70 5.77 6.45
C GLN A 279 -29.69 6.92 6.36
N THR A 280 -28.39 6.64 6.26
CA THR A 280 -27.41 7.70 5.99
C THR A 280 -27.58 8.35 4.63
N CYS A 281 -28.23 7.64 3.69
CA CYS A 281 -28.49 8.10 2.32
C CYS A 281 -29.96 8.03 1.94
N HIS A 282 -30.73 7.11 2.51
CA HIS A 282 -32.13 6.87 2.15
C HIS A 282 -33.08 7.49 3.18
N GLU A 283 -33.71 8.59 2.79
CA GLU A 283 -34.82 9.21 3.49
C GLU A 283 -36.09 9.07 2.64
N GLY A 284 -36.95 8.12 2.96
CA GLY A 284 -38.13 7.89 2.15
C GLY A 284 -39.45 8.32 2.85
N ALA A 285 -40.05 9.42 2.44
CA ALA A 285 -41.46 9.70 2.79
C ALA A 285 -42.35 8.62 2.16
N GLY A 286 -43.08 7.87 3.00
CA GLY A 286 -43.98 6.83 2.54
C GLY A 286 -43.43 5.43 2.37
N HIS A 287 -42.10 5.25 2.56
CA HIS A 287 -41.48 3.94 2.64
C HIS A 287 -41.18 3.59 4.11
N PRO A 288 -41.28 2.32 4.56
CA PRO A 288 -41.03 1.90 5.95
C PRO A 288 -39.53 1.98 6.35
N SER A 289 -38.73 2.82 5.70
CA SER A 289 -37.35 3.12 6.08
C SER A 289 -37.24 3.80 7.44
N ILE A 290 -38.30 4.49 7.90
CA ILE A 290 -38.45 4.96 9.28
C ILE A 290 -39.22 3.84 10.05
N ALA A 291 -38.53 2.74 10.25
CA ALA A 291 -39.09 1.46 10.66
C ALA A 291 -39.69 1.42 12.07
N ASN A 292 -39.78 2.52 12.79
CA ASN A 292 -39.93 2.42 14.23
C ASN A 292 -41.26 3.04 14.75
N THR A 293 -42.19 3.45 13.88
CA THR A 293 -43.51 3.84 14.35
C THR A 293 -44.59 2.93 13.80
N PRO A 294 -45.58 2.51 14.63
CA PRO A 294 -46.69 1.69 14.17
C PRO A 294 -47.46 2.31 12.99
N LYS A 295 -47.41 3.64 12.83
CA LYS A 295 -48.05 4.38 11.76
C LYS A 295 -47.32 4.35 10.41
N ALA A 296 -46.04 3.95 10.41
CA ALA A 296 -45.25 3.92 9.18
C ALA A 296 -45.35 2.60 8.40
N LEU A 297 -46.08 1.62 8.92
CA LEU A 297 -46.23 0.31 8.30
C LEU A 297 -47.58 0.19 7.60
N PRO A 298 -47.66 -0.38 6.39
CA PRO A 298 -48.90 -0.72 5.73
C PRO A 298 -49.79 -1.57 6.67
N GLY A 299 -51.05 -1.17 6.89
CA GLY A 299 -51.99 -1.86 7.77
C GLY A 299 -51.88 -1.54 9.27
N GLY A 300 -51.01 -0.62 9.69
CA GLY A 300 -50.94 -0.09 11.07
C GLY A 300 -50.44 -1.07 12.15
N MET A 301 -50.02 -2.26 11.78
CA MET A 301 -49.43 -3.26 12.70
C MET A 301 -47.93 -3.42 12.45
N PRO A 302 -47.09 -3.18 13.47
CA PRO A 302 -45.67 -3.42 13.32
C PRO A 302 -45.37 -4.93 13.17
N SER A 303 -44.83 -5.32 12.02
CA SER A 303 -44.27 -6.65 11.87
C SER A 303 -42.99 -6.75 12.70
N ALA A 304 -42.87 -7.78 13.53
CA ALA A 304 -41.63 -8.08 14.27
C ALA A 304 -40.44 -8.23 13.32
N PHE A 305 -40.64 -8.71 12.10
CA PHE A 305 -39.59 -8.83 11.08
C PHE A 305 -39.11 -7.46 10.55
N LEU A 306 -40.00 -6.46 10.49
CA LEU A 306 -39.62 -5.11 10.09
C LEU A 306 -38.95 -4.33 11.22
N LEU A 307 -39.34 -4.58 12.47
CA LEU A 307 -38.77 -3.92 13.64
C LEU A 307 -37.39 -4.46 14.01
N ASN A 308 -37.17 -5.75 13.81
CA ASN A 308 -35.88 -6.43 14.11
C ASN A 308 -34.98 -6.62 12.90
N GLY A 309 -35.53 -6.44 11.71
CA GLY A 309 -34.81 -6.64 10.47
C GLY A 309 -34.35 -5.34 9.85
N GLY A 310 -33.20 -5.39 9.21
CA GLY A 310 -32.76 -4.30 8.36
C GLY A 310 -33.53 -4.26 7.04
N CYS A 311 -33.27 -3.21 6.27
CA CYS A 311 -33.78 -3.04 4.91
C CYS A 311 -33.49 -4.27 4.02
N THR A 312 -32.43 -4.99 4.32
CA THR A 312 -31.97 -6.20 3.63
C THR A 312 -32.91 -7.41 3.75
N ASN A 313 -33.92 -7.37 4.63
CA ASN A 313 -34.94 -8.41 4.66
C ASN A 313 -35.84 -8.40 3.40
N CYS A 314 -35.98 -7.24 2.78
CA CYS A 314 -36.68 -7.07 1.50
C CYS A 314 -35.70 -6.77 0.36
N HIS A 315 -34.74 -5.89 0.59
CA HIS A 315 -33.71 -5.52 -0.38
C HIS A 315 -32.47 -6.41 -0.24
N SER A 316 -32.62 -7.69 -0.59
CA SER A 316 -31.55 -8.69 -0.39
C SER A 316 -30.40 -8.57 -1.37
N GLN A 317 -30.59 -7.90 -2.50
CA GLN A 317 -29.59 -7.77 -3.58
C GLN A 317 -28.95 -6.38 -3.60
N ILE A 318 -28.62 -5.84 -2.44
CA ILE A 318 -28.07 -4.47 -2.32
C ILE A 318 -26.74 -4.26 -3.05
N HIS A 319 -25.99 -5.32 -3.33
CA HIS A 319 -24.74 -5.24 -4.09
C HIS A 319 -24.94 -5.18 -5.61
N GLY A 320 -26.17 -5.42 -6.08
CA GLY A 320 -26.56 -5.43 -7.48
C GLY A 320 -27.39 -6.64 -7.84
N SER A 321 -28.18 -6.54 -8.89
CA SER A 321 -29.07 -7.61 -9.35
C SER A 321 -29.04 -7.78 -10.86
N ASN A 322 -29.00 -9.03 -11.32
CA ASN A 322 -29.16 -9.40 -12.73
C ASN A 322 -30.59 -9.92 -13.04
N HIS A 323 -31.49 -9.90 -12.06
CA HIS A 323 -32.88 -10.32 -12.29
C HIS A 323 -33.64 -9.25 -13.09
N PRO A 324 -34.45 -9.60 -14.11
CA PRO A 324 -35.18 -8.62 -14.93
C PRO A 324 -36.06 -7.66 -14.12
N SER A 325 -36.64 -8.12 -13.01
CA SER A 325 -37.43 -7.29 -12.09
C SER A 325 -36.65 -6.81 -10.87
N GLY A 326 -35.32 -6.77 -10.96
CA GLY A 326 -34.42 -6.46 -9.84
C GLY A 326 -34.19 -4.97 -9.56
N ARG A 327 -34.94 -4.07 -10.21
CA ARG A 327 -34.76 -2.60 -10.07
C ARG A 327 -34.80 -2.09 -8.63
N ALA A 328 -35.58 -2.71 -7.76
CA ALA A 328 -35.62 -2.37 -6.33
C ALA A 328 -34.58 -3.18 -5.47
N LEU A 329 -33.70 -3.93 -6.09
CA LEU A 329 -32.71 -4.77 -5.43
C LEU A 329 -33.29 -5.80 -4.44
N MET A 330 -34.51 -6.25 -4.71
CA MET A 330 -35.22 -7.25 -3.88
C MET A 330 -34.97 -8.68 -4.39
N ARG A 331 -34.47 -8.84 -5.60
CA ARG A 331 -34.23 -10.12 -6.29
C ARG A 331 -32.95 -10.04 -7.11
#